data_2367545524117ba6a976dac5f7dc41b5
#
_entry.id   2367545524117ba6a976dac5f7dc41b5
#
_cell.length_a   1.000
_cell.length_b   1.000
_cell.length_c   1.000
_cell.angle_alpha   90.00
_cell.angle_beta   90.00
_cell.angle_gamma   90.00
#
_symmetry.space_group_name_H-M   'P 1'
#
loop_
_entity.id
_entity.type
_entity.pdbx_description
1 polymer ?
#
loop_
_entity_poly.entity_id
_entity_poly.type
_entity_poly.pdbx_seq_one_letter_code
_entity_poly.pdbx_strand_id
1 'polypeptide(L)'
;MQGAEVRCGGAEHLGPAGTFIAPTVLTGVRADMNVVREEVFGPVVVAIAFDEPEEVVTMANDTEYGLAASVWTESLSAAHRLAADIRAGTVWINSHSMYDASLPIGGVKQSGWGRDSGHQAVENYLETKTICAVI
;
A
#
# COMPACT_ATOMS: atom_id res chain seq x y z
N MET A 1 -23.56 -6.93 -7.42
CA MET A 1 -22.61 -5.89 -7.86
C MET A 1 -22.91 -4.65 -7.05
N GLN A 2 -21.90 -4.01 -6.44
CA GLN A 2 -22.10 -2.83 -5.58
C GLN A 2 -22.16 -1.50 -6.34
N GLY A 3 -22.11 -1.54 -7.69
CA GLY A 3 -22.29 -0.38 -8.57
C GLY A 3 -21.00 0.27 -9.10
N ALA A 4 -19.83 -0.37 -8.91
CA ALA A 4 -18.60 0.06 -9.56
C ALA A 4 -18.68 -0.06 -11.09
N GLU A 5 -18.04 0.86 -11.81
CA GLU A 5 -17.96 0.89 -13.25
C GLU A 5 -16.65 0.28 -13.73
N VAL A 6 -16.71 -0.66 -14.68
CA VAL A 6 -15.52 -1.23 -15.32
C VAL A 6 -15.09 -0.33 -16.47
N ARG A 7 -13.89 0.26 -16.39
CA ARG A 7 -13.30 1.11 -17.44
C ARG A 7 -12.52 0.30 -18.47
N CYS A 8 -11.85 -0.75 -18.03
CA CYS A 8 -11.21 -1.74 -18.92
C CYS A 8 -11.07 -3.06 -18.19
N GLY A 9 -10.85 -4.13 -18.93
CA GLY A 9 -10.75 -5.47 -18.38
C GLY A 9 -12.13 -6.03 -17.98
N GLY A 10 -12.18 -6.70 -16.86
CA GLY A 10 -13.39 -7.37 -16.34
C GLY A 10 -13.25 -8.87 -16.27
N ALA A 11 -14.37 -9.55 -16.17
CA ALA A 11 -14.42 -11.01 -15.96
C ALA A 11 -14.19 -11.85 -17.23
N GLU A 12 -13.68 -11.27 -18.30
CA GLU A 12 -13.35 -12.02 -19.50
C GLU A 12 -12.19 -12.98 -19.23
N HIS A 13 -12.42 -14.26 -19.48
CA HIS A 13 -11.38 -15.27 -19.43
C HIS A 13 -10.42 -15.10 -20.62
N LEU A 14 -9.18 -14.84 -20.36
CA LEU A 14 -8.13 -14.75 -21.37
C LEU A 14 -7.59 -16.15 -21.68
N GLY A 15 -8.30 -16.90 -22.54
CA GLY A 15 -7.82 -18.16 -23.08
C GLY A 15 -8.70 -19.38 -22.79
N PRO A 16 -8.46 -20.49 -23.51
CA PRO A 16 -9.31 -21.69 -23.48
C PRO A 16 -9.12 -22.56 -22.24
N ALA A 17 -8.04 -22.34 -21.47
CA ALA A 17 -7.77 -23.06 -20.23
C ALA A 17 -6.97 -22.17 -19.27
N GLY A 18 -7.46 -22.02 -18.04
CA GLY A 18 -6.77 -21.30 -16.97
C GLY A 18 -7.66 -20.28 -16.26
N THR A 19 -7.13 -19.75 -15.19
CA THR A 19 -7.77 -18.73 -14.33
C THR A 19 -7.16 -17.35 -14.56
N PHE A 20 -7.02 -16.94 -15.82
CA PHE A 20 -6.49 -15.64 -16.19
C PHE A 20 -7.59 -14.59 -16.19
N ILE A 21 -7.32 -13.45 -15.57
CA ILE A 21 -8.21 -12.28 -15.54
C ILE A 21 -7.50 -11.12 -16.24
N ALA A 22 -8.21 -10.39 -17.07
CA ALA A 22 -7.68 -9.19 -17.71
C ALA A 22 -7.35 -8.11 -16.66
N PRO A 23 -6.26 -7.33 -16.83
CA PRO A 23 -6.02 -6.15 -16.03
C PRO A 23 -7.26 -5.25 -16.04
N THR A 24 -7.77 -4.94 -14.86
CA THR A 24 -9.08 -4.30 -14.66
C THR A 24 -8.96 -3.00 -13.92
N VAL A 25 -9.59 -1.95 -14.45
CA VAL A 25 -9.71 -0.65 -13.80
C VAL A 25 -11.17 -0.38 -13.46
N LEU A 26 -11.44 -0.08 -12.19
CA LEU A 26 -12.76 0.25 -11.67
C LEU A 26 -12.83 1.72 -11.27
N THR A 27 -13.93 2.37 -11.60
CA THR A 27 -14.28 3.76 -11.18
C THR A 27 -15.68 3.80 -10.58
N GLY A 28 -16.11 4.97 -10.13
CA GLY A 28 -17.43 5.10 -9.49
C GLY A 28 -17.55 4.28 -8.21
N VAL A 29 -16.42 3.96 -7.59
CA VAL A 29 -16.38 3.19 -6.33
C VAL A 29 -16.64 4.09 -5.14
N ARG A 30 -17.23 3.52 -4.09
CA ARG A 30 -17.42 4.17 -2.79
C ARG A 30 -16.57 3.47 -1.73
N ALA A 31 -16.24 4.19 -0.68
CA ALA A 31 -15.39 3.69 0.41
C ALA A 31 -15.95 2.44 1.13
N ASP A 32 -17.27 2.20 1.05
CA ASP A 32 -17.94 1.04 1.66
C ASP A 32 -17.94 -0.23 0.78
N MET A 33 -17.47 -0.14 -0.46
CA MET A 33 -17.42 -1.28 -1.37
C MET A 33 -16.31 -2.25 -0.99
N ASN A 34 -16.59 -3.55 -1.10
CA ASN A 34 -15.61 -4.60 -0.78
C ASN A 34 -14.32 -4.45 -1.59
N VAL A 35 -14.42 -4.09 -2.87
CA VAL A 35 -13.25 -3.90 -3.74
C VAL A 35 -12.34 -2.75 -3.30
N VAL A 36 -12.83 -1.84 -2.45
CA VAL A 36 -12.04 -0.76 -1.86
C VAL A 36 -11.49 -1.18 -0.49
N ARG A 37 -12.20 -2.02 0.24
CA ARG A 37 -11.88 -2.42 1.61
C ARG A 37 -11.00 -3.65 1.70
N GLU A 38 -11.21 -4.60 0.79
CA GLU A 38 -10.52 -5.90 0.80
C GLU A 38 -9.35 -5.89 -0.18
N GLU A 39 -8.29 -6.61 0.16
CA GLU A 39 -7.17 -6.83 -0.76
C GLU A 39 -7.59 -7.86 -1.82
N VAL A 40 -7.76 -7.41 -3.07
CA VAL A 40 -8.12 -8.30 -4.17
C VAL A 40 -7.00 -9.27 -4.52
N PHE A 41 -5.76 -8.89 -4.32
CA PHE A 41 -4.53 -9.62 -4.65
C PHE A 41 -4.53 -10.17 -6.08
N GLY A 42 -4.87 -9.30 -7.04
CA GLY A 42 -4.98 -9.61 -8.45
C GLY A 42 -4.84 -8.36 -9.33
N PRO A 43 -4.97 -8.49 -10.66
CA PRO A 43 -4.74 -7.39 -11.59
C PRO A 43 -5.95 -6.42 -11.62
N VAL A 44 -6.39 -5.96 -10.48
CA VAL A 44 -7.52 -5.05 -10.32
C VAL A 44 -7.09 -3.81 -9.57
N VAL A 45 -7.40 -2.64 -10.10
CA VAL A 45 -7.17 -1.35 -9.46
C VAL A 45 -8.47 -0.54 -9.42
N VAL A 46 -8.68 0.16 -8.32
CA VAL A 46 -9.76 1.14 -8.17
C VAL A 46 -9.19 2.55 -8.33
N ALA A 47 -9.91 3.43 -9.01
CA ALA A 47 -9.56 4.84 -9.14
C ALA A 47 -10.66 5.70 -8.50
N ILE A 48 -10.25 6.53 -7.54
CA ILE A 48 -11.12 7.44 -6.81
C ILE A 48 -10.63 8.86 -7.07
N ALA A 49 -11.50 9.72 -7.57
CA ALA A 49 -11.19 11.13 -7.71
C ALA A 49 -11.24 11.83 -6.33
N PHE A 50 -10.47 12.88 -6.20
CA PHE A 50 -10.48 13.79 -5.06
C PHE A 50 -10.37 15.22 -5.56
N ASP A 51 -10.85 16.17 -4.78
CA ASP A 51 -10.79 17.61 -5.10
C ASP A 51 -9.65 18.28 -4.33
N GLU A 52 -9.45 17.91 -3.06
CA GLU A 52 -8.47 18.53 -2.19
C GLU A 52 -7.44 17.50 -1.67
N PRO A 53 -6.14 17.87 -1.56
CA PRO A 53 -5.08 16.97 -1.11
C PRO A 53 -5.34 16.34 0.28
N GLU A 54 -6.05 17.04 1.17
CA GLU A 54 -6.39 16.59 2.51
C GLU A 54 -7.35 15.38 2.49
N GLU A 55 -8.19 15.29 1.46
CA GLU A 55 -9.07 14.13 1.25
C GLU A 55 -8.26 12.87 0.94
N VAL A 56 -7.15 13.02 0.18
CA VAL A 56 -6.27 11.90 -0.16
C VAL A 56 -5.72 11.22 1.08
N VAL A 57 -5.25 12.00 2.05
CA VAL A 57 -4.70 11.46 3.32
C VAL A 57 -5.77 10.70 4.08
N THR A 58 -6.99 11.26 4.14
CA THR A 58 -8.12 10.61 4.81
C THR A 58 -8.47 9.30 4.14
N MET A 59 -8.63 9.29 2.81
CA MET A 59 -8.97 8.09 2.04
C MET A 59 -7.86 7.05 2.10
N ALA A 60 -6.59 7.45 1.93
CA ALA A 60 -5.45 6.54 1.97
C ALA A 60 -5.27 5.88 3.35
N ASN A 61 -5.67 6.57 4.41
CA ASN A 61 -5.56 6.05 5.77
C ASN A 61 -6.81 5.27 6.24
N ASP A 62 -7.94 5.39 5.53
CA ASP A 62 -9.18 4.66 5.83
C ASP A 62 -9.13 3.22 5.29
N THR A 63 -8.16 2.46 5.71
CA THR A 63 -7.98 1.04 5.40
C THR A 63 -7.34 0.33 6.59
N GLU A 64 -7.57 -0.96 6.70
CA GLU A 64 -6.89 -1.82 7.68
C GLU A 64 -5.43 -2.09 7.31
N TYR A 65 -5.03 -1.84 6.09
CA TYR A 65 -3.70 -2.09 5.56
C TYR A 65 -2.80 -0.86 5.59
N GLY A 66 -1.51 -1.08 5.48
CA GLY A 66 -0.52 -0.02 5.46
C GLY A 66 0.85 -0.54 5.05
N LEU A 67 0.94 -1.28 3.94
CA LEU A 67 2.21 -1.81 3.45
C LEU A 67 3.02 -0.71 2.77
N ALA A 68 2.47 -0.13 1.72
CA ALA A 68 3.17 0.83 0.90
C ALA A 68 2.21 1.82 0.22
N ALA A 69 2.76 2.98 -0.15
CA ALA A 69 2.08 3.99 -0.94
C ALA A 69 3.05 4.68 -1.91
N SER A 70 2.50 5.35 -2.93
CA SER A 70 3.25 6.20 -3.83
C SER A 70 2.53 7.53 -4.02
N VAL A 71 3.28 8.62 -3.94
CA VAL A 71 2.80 9.99 -4.17
C VAL A 71 3.42 10.52 -5.44
N TRP A 72 2.60 10.98 -6.39
CA TRP A 72 3.03 11.52 -7.67
C TRP A 72 2.63 12.99 -7.76
N THR A 73 3.60 13.90 -7.76
CA THR A 73 3.38 15.34 -7.82
C THR A 73 4.67 16.08 -8.21
N GLU A 74 4.51 17.24 -8.84
CA GLU A 74 5.62 18.17 -9.12
C GLU A 74 5.96 19.04 -7.90
N SER A 75 5.04 19.16 -6.93
CA SER A 75 5.26 19.94 -5.72
C SER A 75 6.02 19.14 -4.66
N LEU A 76 7.31 19.43 -4.47
CA LEU A 76 8.13 18.78 -3.45
C LEU A 76 7.54 18.94 -2.04
N SER A 77 6.99 20.11 -1.74
CA SER A 77 6.33 20.39 -0.45
C SER A 77 5.11 19.51 -0.23
N ALA A 78 4.25 19.35 -1.25
CA ALA A 78 3.09 18.46 -1.18
C ALA A 78 3.51 17.00 -1.07
N ALA A 79 4.54 16.59 -1.85
CA ALA A 79 5.07 15.24 -1.80
C ALA A 79 5.47 14.82 -0.38
N HIS A 80 6.27 15.64 0.29
CA HIS A 80 6.75 15.33 1.63
C HIS A 80 5.66 15.38 2.69
N ARG A 81 4.70 16.31 2.60
CA ARG A 81 3.57 16.34 3.53
C ARG A 81 2.71 15.10 3.39
N LEU A 82 2.28 14.77 2.18
CA LEU A 82 1.46 13.58 1.92
C LEU A 82 2.19 12.30 2.35
N ALA A 83 3.48 12.20 2.03
CA ALA A 83 4.28 11.04 2.42
C ALA A 83 4.40 10.89 3.96
N ALA A 84 4.46 11.99 4.70
CA ALA A 84 4.51 11.97 6.17
C ALA A 84 3.15 11.62 6.79
N ASP A 85 2.05 12.04 6.17
CA ASP A 85 0.70 11.89 6.71
C ASP A 85 0.06 10.54 6.33
N ILE A 86 0.51 9.89 5.26
CA ILE A 86 0.05 8.55 4.86
C ILE A 86 0.64 7.48 5.78
N ARG A 87 -0.24 6.69 6.39
CA ARG A 87 0.11 5.63 7.33
C ARG A 87 0.43 4.32 6.60
N ALA A 88 1.57 4.30 5.93
CA ALA A 88 2.16 3.13 5.30
C ALA A 88 3.61 2.94 5.75
N GLY A 89 4.10 1.71 5.71
CA GLY A 89 5.47 1.39 6.12
C GLY A 89 6.52 1.91 5.15
N THR A 90 6.17 2.03 3.86
CA THR A 90 7.02 2.64 2.84
C THR A 90 6.18 3.60 1.99
N VAL A 91 6.70 4.81 1.74
CA VAL A 91 6.08 5.77 0.83
C VAL A 91 7.11 6.24 -0.18
N TRP A 92 6.83 6.01 -1.46
CA TRP A 92 7.65 6.51 -2.56
C TRP A 92 7.13 7.84 -3.07
N ILE A 93 8.02 8.70 -3.51
CA ILE A 93 7.71 9.96 -4.17
C ILE A 93 8.16 9.86 -5.61
N ASN A 94 7.24 10.08 -6.57
CA ASN A 94 7.45 10.02 -8.02
C ASN A 94 8.14 8.73 -8.49
N SER A 95 7.92 7.65 -7.75
CA SER A 95 8.43 6.31 -8.05
C SER A 95 7.49 5.26 -7.46
N HIS A 96 7.72 4.00 -7.81
CA HIS A 96 7.04 2.87 -7.22
C HIS A 96 7.95 1.65 -7.22
N SER A 97 7.90 0.83 -6.17
CA SER A 97 8.68 -0.41 -6.04
C SER A 97 10.18 -0.24 -6.20
N MET A 98 10.72 0.93 -5.86
CA MET A 98 12.16 1.15 -5.78
C MET A 98 12.65 0.63 -4.42
N TYR A 99 13.47 -0.41 -4.47
CA TYR A 99 14.01 -1.07 -3.29
C TYR A 99 15.53 -0.94 -3.24
N ASP A 100 16.04 -0.71 -2.05
CA ASP A 100 17.47 -0.75 -1.75
C ASP A 100 17.66 -1.60 -0.48
N ALA A 101 18.63 -2.51 -0.52
CA ALA A 101 18.88 -3.43 0.60
C ALA A 101 19.28 -2.72 1.91
N SER A 102 19.69 -1.46 1.85
CA SER A 102 20.01 -0.64 3.02
C SER A 102 18.78 0.02 3.66
N LEU A 103 17.63 0.01 2.97
CA LEU A 103 16.40 0.64 3.44
C LEU A 103 15.44 -0.40 4.01
N PRO A 104 14.89 -0.18 5.22
CA PRO A 104 13.93 -1.09 5.81
C PRO A 104 12.59 -1.07 5.05
N ILE A 105 12.03 -2.26 4.84
CA ILE A 105 10.73 -2.46 4.21
C ILE A 105 9.83 -3.24 5.15
N GLY A 106 8.58 -2.86 5.22
CA GLY A 106 7.58 -3.58 6.02
C GLY A 106 6.32 -2.78 6.21
N GLY A 107 5.26 -3.45 6.58
CA GLY A 107 3.95 -2.87 6.79
C GLY A 107 3.73 -2.27 8.18
N VAL A 108 2.62 -1.59 8.29
CA VAL A 108 1.98 -1.20 9.55
C VAL A 108 0.53 -1.69 9.52
N LYS A 109 -0.22 -1.54 10.60
CA LYS A 109 -1.60 -2.02 10.73
C LYS A 109 -1.68 -3.54 10.45
N GLN A 110 -2.69 -3.99 9.70
CA GLN A 110 -2.86 -5.40 9.34
C GLN A 110 -1.88 -5.91 8.26
N SER A 111 -1.13 -5.01 7.61
CA SER A 111 -0.05 -5.42 6.71
C SER A 111 1.17 -6.00 7.44
N GLY A 112 1.16 -6.01 8.76
CA GLY A 112 2.16 -6.68 9.58
C GLY A 112 3.00 -5.72 10.42
N TRP A 113 4.00 -6.28 11.06
CA TRP A 113 4.97 -5.61 11.93
C TRP A 113 6.36 -6.19 11.68
N GLY A 114 7.39 -5.51 12.17
CA GLY A 114 8.77 -5.84 11.83
C GLY A 114 9.21 -5.18 10.52
N ARG A 115 10.45 -5.41 10.16
CA ARG A 115 11.04 -4.86 8.94
C ARG A 115 11.96 -5.88 8.30
N ASP A 116 11.90 -5.96 6.97
CA ASP A 116 12.88 -6.62 6.13
C ASP A 116 13.88 -5.59 5.62
N SER A 117 15.08 -6.03 5.26
CA SER A 117 16.15 -5.17 4.76
C SER A 117 16.58 -4.09 5.77
N GLY A 118 17.60 -3.32 5.43
CA GLY A 118 18.15 -2.31 6.31
C GLY A 118 18.75 -2.89 7.60
N HIS A 119 19.16 -2.01 8.50
CA HIS A 119 19.70 -2.41 9.79
C HIS A 119 18.66 -3.07 10.70
N GLN A 120 17.42 -2.65 10.60
CA GLN A 120 16.30 -3.15 11.39
C GLN A 120 15.99 -4.63 11.16
N ALA A 121 16.28 -5.15 9.97
CA ALA A 121 16.09 -6.56 9.67
C ALA A 121 16.96 -7.46 10.56
N VAL A 122 18.16 -7.00 10.93
CA VAL A 122 19.08 -7.75 11.78
C VAL A 122 18.50 -7.95 13.19
N GLU A 123 17.73 -6.99 13.69
CA GLU A 123 17.11 -7.05 15.01
C GLU A 123 16.14 -8.23 15.17
N ASN A 124 15.52 -8.67 14.07
CA ASN A 124 14.62 -9.82 14.06
C ASN A 124 15.33 -11.16 14.38
N TYR A 125 16.66 -11.19 14.25
CA TYR A 125 17.52 -12.37 14.46
C TYR A 125 18.36 -12.26 15.73
N LEU A 126 18.18 -11.21 16.53
CA LEU A 126 18.93 -10.95 17.75
C LEU A 126 18.06 -11.12 18.98
N GLU A 127 18.68 -11.63 20.05
CA GLU A 127 18.06 -11.69 21.37
C GLU A 127 18.80 -10.76 22.33
N THR A 128 18.04 -9.96 23.06
CA THR A 128 18.60 -9.09 24.09
C THR A 128 18.83 -9.91 25.38
N LYS A 129 20.07 -9.87 25.89
CA LYS A 129 20.44 -10.48 27.15
C LYS A 129 20.98 -9.42 28.12
N THR A 130 20.41 -9.37 29.32
CA THR A 130 20.91 -8.54 30.40
C THR A 130 21.69 -9.38 31.40
N ILE A 131 22.90 -8.93 31.77
CA ILE A 131 23.70 -9.51 32.85
C ILE A 131 23.85 -8.46 33.93
N CYS A 132 23.41 -8.80 35.15
CA CYS A 132 23.58 -7.93 36.32
C CYS A 132 24.47 -8.65 37.33
N ALA A 133 25.56 -8.01 37.78
CA ALA A 133 26.45 -8.52 38.81
C ALA A 133 26.52 -7.51 39.95
N VAL A 134 26.40 -7.99 41.18
CA VAL A 134 26.70 -7.21 42.39
C VAL A 134 28.05 -7.71 42.91
N ILE A 135 29.03 -6.81 43.03
CA ILE A 135 30.40 -7.09 43.49
C ILE A 135 30.55 -6.54 44.90
#